data_4b6e1d6afeb7e8b3f980bdeaed067b59
#
_entry.id   4b6e1d6afeb7e8b3f980bdeaed067b59
#
_cell.length_a   1.000
_cell.length_b   1.000
_cell.length_c   1.000
_cell.angle_alpha   90.00
_cell.angle_beta   90.00
_cell.angle_gamma   90.00
#
_symmetry.space_group_name_H-M   'P 1'
#
loop_
_entity.id
_entity.type
_entity.pdbx_description
1 polymer ?
#
loop_
_entity_poly.entity_id
_entity_poly.type
_entity_poly.pdbx_seq_one_letter_code
_entity_poly.pdbx_strand_id
1 'polypeptide(L)'
;MFQKVMSLIAGAVDVAPPKDVMSFPMTAQEGATQGAVYKIASGRLTLATGSDSDTAVVCLENATGQADTTGGDPTVWVRGSFVAPGAVYRVPMLKKNGTAITKASEVHATFVIGARVNIDDTGLGVDAATGATAQGPLTVLRVDMQNFQCWVVFNTCLLALNTDTVASD
;
A
#
# COMPACT_ATOMS: atom_id res chain seq x y z
N MET A 1 -1.74 -2.99 8.81
CA MET A 1 -1.38 -4.10 7.90
C MET A 1 -2.42 -4.22 6.82
N PHE A 2 -2.00 -4.17 5.57
CA PHE A 2 -2.86 -4.44 4.43
C PHE A 2 -3.15 -5.93 4.34
N GLN A 3 -4.42 -6.27 4.35
CA GLN A 3 -4.89 -7.65 4.22
C GLN A 3 -5.87 -7.73 3.06
N LYS A 4 -5.51 -8.48 2.02
CA LYS A 4 -6.41 -8.77 0.90
C LYS A 4 -7.61 -9.57 1.40
N VAL A 5 -8.82 -9.11 1.15
CA VAL A 5 -10.07 -9.76 1.58
C VAL A 5 -10.91 -10.27 0.43
N MET A 6 -10.81 -9.65 -0.74
CA MET A 6 -11.52 -10.10 -1.94
C MET A 6 -10.92 -9.52 -3.21
N SER A 7 -11.34 -10.06 -4.36
CA SER A 7 -11.12 -9.46 -5.67
C SER A 7 -12.45 -9.09 -6.29
N LEU A 8 -12.54 -7.90 -6.86
CA LEU A 8 -13.73 -7.42 -7.57
C LEU A 8 -13.73 -7.85 -9.05
N ILE A 9 -12.66 -8.46 -9.51
CA ILE A 9 -12.52 -8.89 -10.91
C ILE A 9 -13.29 -10.20 -11.10
N ALA A 10 -14.14 -10.24 -12.13
CA ALA A 10 -14.93 -11.40 -12.53
C ALA A 10 -15.89 -11.95 -11.47
N GLY A 11 -16.28 -11.17 -10.48
CA GLY A 11 -17.22 -11.57 -9.44
C GLY A 11 -16.74 -12.70 -8.54
N ALA A 12 -15.46 -13.05 -8.59
CA ALA A 12 -14.88 -14.08 -7.75
C ALA A 12 -14.44 -13.50 -6.41
N VAL A 13 -14.88 -14.14 -5.33
CA VAL A 13 -14.28 -13.93 -4.01
C VAL A 13 -13.02 -14.77 -3.96
N ASP A 14 -11.87 -14.13 -4.07
CA ASP A 14 -10.59 -14.81 -3.95
C ASP A 14 -10.11 -14.71 -2.49
N VAL A 15 -10.36 -15.76 -1.74
CA VAL A 15 -9.85 -15.94 -0.37
C VAL A 15 -8.52 -16.71 -0.33
N ALA A 16 -8.00 -17.11 -1.48
CA ALA A 16 -6.72 -17.81 -1.53
C ALA A 16 -5.57 -16.87 -1.16
N PRO A 17 -4.51 -17.39 -0.53
CA PRO A 17 -3.30 -16.61 -0.33
C PRO A 17 -2.77 -16.10 -1.68
N PRO A 18 -2.10 -14.95 -1.71
CA PRO A 18 -1.58 -14.40 -2.94
C PRO A 18 -0.68 -15.44 -3.64
N LYS A 19 -1.01 -15.75 -4.89
CA LYS A 19 -0.23 -16.71 -5.69
C LYS A 19 1.01 -16.06 -6.31
N ASP A 20 1.01 -14.72 -6.42
CA ASP A 20 2.04 -13.95 -7.09
C ASP A 20 3.04 -13.42 -6.06
N VAL A 21 3.71 -14.34 -5.38
CA VAL A 21 4.76 -14.02 -4.42
C VAL A 21 6.10 -14.02 -5.13
N MET A 22 6.79 -12.91 -5.07
CA MET A 22 8.14 -12.74 -5.63
C MET A 22 9.09 -12.24 -4.56
N SER A 23 10.38 -12.43 -4.78
CA SER A 23 11.43 -11.82 -3.97
C SER A 23 11.89 -10.52 -4.60
N PHE A 24 12.04 -9.50 -3.79
CA PHE A 24 12.42 -8.15 -4.19
C PHE A 24 13.61 -7.67 -3.36
N PRO A 25 14.58 -6.99 -3.98
CA PRO A 25 15.63 -6.31 -3.22
C PRO A 25 15.07 -5.07 -2.53
N MET A 26 15.47 -4.85 -1.29
CA MET A 26 15.14 -3.64 -0.54
C MET A 26 16.09 -2.50 -0.87
N THR A 27 15.62 -1.27 -0.71
CA THR A 27 16.50 -0.09 -0.66
C THR A 27 17.46 -0.22 0.52
N ALA A 28 18.69 0.23 0.34
CA ALA A 28 19.71 0.19 1.39
C ALA A 28 19.23 0.91 2.66
N GLN A 29 19.54 0.35 3.82
CA GLN A 29 19.15 0.82 5.14
C GLN A 29 17.66 0.75 5.47
N GLU A 30 16.79 0.50 4.51
CA GLU A 30 15.37 0.31 4.73
C GLU A 30 15.07 -1.11 5.21
N GLY A 31 14.33 -1.21 6.31
CA GLY A 31 13.78 -2.48 6.78
C GLY A 31 12.45 -2.78 6.10
N ALA A 32 12.07 -4.06 6.09
CA ALA A 32 10.76 -4.48 5.64
C ALA A 32 9.86 -4.78 6.83
N THR A 33 8.62 -4.35 6.74
CA THR A 33 7.57 -4.66 7.73
C THR A 33 6.47 -5.48 7.06
N GLN A 34 6.16 -6.62 7.63
CA GLN A 34 5.10 -7.49 7.13
C GLN A 34 3.76 -6.74 7.07
N GLY A 35 3.11 -6.81 5.91
CA GLY A 35 1.84 -6.16 5.65
C GLY A 35 1.92 -4.67 5.35
N ALA A 36 3.10 -4.08 5.33
CA ALA A 36 3.30 -2.74 4.81
C ALA A 36 3.33 -2.73 3.28
N VAL A 37 3.00 -1.58 2.73
CA VAL A 37 2.92 -1.36 1.29
C VAL A 37 4.21 -0.69 0.82
N TYR A 38 4.74 -1.20 -0.28
CA TYR A 38 5.97 -0.70 -0.90
C TYR A 38 5.74 -0.33 -2.37
N LYS A 39 6.50 0.64 -2.85
CA LYS A 39 6.64 0.96 -4.27
C LYS A 39 7.94 0.41 -4.81
N ILE A 40 7.99 0.17 -6.11
CA ILE A 40 9.22 -0.19 -6.81
C ILE A 40 9.85 1.08 -7.35
N ALA A 41 11.01 1.43 -6.82
CA ALA A 41 11.80 2.57 -7.26
C ALA A 41 13.20 2.08 -7.64
N SER A 42 13.65 2.37 -8.85
CA SER A 42 14.98 1.94 -9.34
C SER A 42 15.26 0.44 -9.17
N GLY A 43 14.22 -0.39 -9.38
CA GLY A 43 14.31 -1.85 -9.24
C GLY A 43 14.34 -2.38 -7.80
N ARG A 44 14.11 -1.54 -6.80
CA ARG A 44 14.13 -1.88 -5.37
C ARG A 44 12.82 -1.49 -4.69
N LEU A 45 12.49 -2.17 -3.58
CA LEU A 45 11.37 -1.78 -2.74
C LEU A 45 11.76 -0.60 -1.85
N THR A 46 10.90 0.40 -1.86
CA THR A 46 10.93 1.56 -0.96
C THR A 46 9.55 1.70 -0.33
N LEU A 47 9.48 2.08 0.94
CA LEU A 47 8.21 2.26 1.65
C LEU A 47 7.30 3.24 0.88
N ALA A 48 6.07 2.82 0.62
CA ALA A 48 5.07 3.70 0.02
C ALA A 48 4.35 4.49 1.11
N THR A 49 4.24 5.79 0.93
CA THR A 49 3.60 6.70 1.89
C THR A 49 2.82 7.79 1.18
N GLY A 50 1.88 8.40 1.88
CA GLY A 50 1.14 9.57 1.39
C GLY A 50 0.33 9.25 0.13
N SER A 51 0.57 10.04 -0.92
CA SER A 51 -0.12 9.94 -2.21
C SER A 51 0.62 9.08 -3.24
N ASP A 52 1.58 8.27 -2.83
CA ASP A 52 2.33 7.40 -3.74
C ASP A 52 1.38 6.51 -4.57
N SER A 53 1.29 6.78 -5.85
CA SER A 53 0.44 6.05 -6.80
C SER A 53 1.15 4.83 -7.39
N ASP A 54 2.47 4.80 -7.33
CA ASP A 54 3.31 3.72 -7.89
C ASP A 54 3.41 2.51 -6.96
N THR A 55 2.51 2.45 -5.99
CA THR A 55 2.43 1.36 -5.04
C THR A 55 2.17 0.04 -5.75
N ALA A 56 3.01 -0.93 -5.46
CA ALA A 56 3.03 -2.14 -6.22
C ALA A 56 3.00 -3.43 -5.39
N VAL A 57 3.51 -3.40 -4.15
CA VAL A 57 3.81 -4.62 -3.40
C VAL A 57 3.36 -4.51 -1.95
N VAL A 58 2.66 -5.54 -1.48
CA VAL A 58 2.45 -5.77 -0.04
C VAL A 58 3.53 -6.72 0.45
N CYS A 59 4.30 -6.31 1.45
CA CYS A 59 5.37 -7.12 2.01
C CYS A 59 4.80 -8.27 2.86
N LEU A 60 5.38 -9.46 2.73
CA LEU A 60 4.91 -10.67 3.40
C LEU A 60 5.76 -11.09 4.59
N GLU A 61 6.88 -10.41 4.83
CA GLU A 61 7.80 -10.74 5.91
C GLU A 61 8.47 -9.51 6.52
N ASN A 62 9.06 -9.69 7.69
CA ASN A 62 9.86 -8.66 8.33
C ASN A 62 11.34 -8.86 7.97
N ALA A 63 12.05 -7.78 7.71
CA ALA A 63 13.49 -7.79 7.53
C ALA A 63 14.13 -6.53 8.13
N THR A 64 15.31 -6.68 8.68
CA THR A 64 16.10 -5.54 9.17
C THR A 64 16.90 -4.95 8.01
N GLY A 65 16.83 -3.64 7.83
CA GLY A 65 17.63 -2.93 6.85
C GLY A 65 19.12 -3.10 7.09
N GLN A 66 19.88 -3.28 6.03
CA GLN A 66 21.35 -3.34 6.08
C GLN A 66 21.95 -2.12 5.38
N ALA A 67 23.05 -1.63 5.94
CA ALA A 67 23.81 -0.56 5.32
C ALA A 67 24.36 -1.04 3.96
N ASP A 68 24.33 -0.15 2.99
CA ASP A 68 24.99 -0.38 1.71
C ASP A 68 26.49 -0.47 1.97
N THR A 69 27.08 -1.65 1.77
CA THR A 69 28.52 -1.81 1.82
C THR A 69 29.05 -1.32 0.48
N THR A 70 29.96 -0.37 0.52
CA THR A 70 30.56 0.37 -0.60
C THR A 70 30.70 -0.49 -1.88
N GLY A 71 29.82 -0.27 -2.86
CA GLY A 71 29.85 -0.94 -4.15
C GLY A 71 29.19 -2.32 -4.22
N GLY A 72 28.42 -2.73 -3.21
CA GLY A 72 27.73 -4.01 -3.18
C GLY A 72 26.25 -3.91 -3.51
N ASP A 73 25.67 -4.98 -4.07
CA ASP A 73 24.24 -5.16 -4.21
C ASP A 73 23.54 -5.12 -2.83
N PRO A 74 22.29 -4.66 -2.78
CA PRO A 74 21.51 -4.74 -1.55
C PRO A 74 21.42 -6.20 -1.12
N THR A 75 21.81 -6.45 0.08
CA THR A 75 21.91 -7.81 0.62
C THR A 75 20.59 -8.32 1.19
N VAL A 76 19.59 -7.44 1.31
CA VAL A 76 18.28 -7.81 1.89
C VAL A 76 17.26 -8.01 0.77
N TRP A 77 16.76 -9.24 0.68
CA TRP A 77 15.67 -9.63 -0.19
C TRP A 77 14.46 -9.99 0.66
N VAL A 78 13.29 -9.55 0.24
CA VAL A 78 12.03 -9.80 0.94
C VAL A 78 10.99 -10.34 -0.02
N ARG A 79 10.11 -11.19 0.51
CA ARG A 79 8.96 -11.68 -0.23
C ARG A 79 7.84 -10.66 -0.19
N GLY A 80 7.26 -10.42 -1.33
CA GLY A 80 6.12 -9.54 -1.49
C GLY A 80 5.11 -10.09 -2.48
N SER A 81 3.89 -9.59 -2.41
CA SER A 81 2.82 -9.88 -3.35
C SER A 81 2.44 -8.59 -4.06
N PHE A 82 2.35 -8.63 -5.38
CA PHE A 82 1.85 -7.49 -6.14
C PHE A 82 0.43 -7.13 -5.74
N VAL A 83 0.16 -5.84 -5.73
CA VAL A 83 -1.19 -5.32 -5.62
C VAL A 83 -1.95 -5.67 -6.89
N ALA A 84 -2.95 -6.53 -6.77
CA ALA A 84 -3.76 -6.94 -7.91
C ALA A 84 -4.86 -5.90 -8.21
N PRO A 85 -5.16 -5.61 -9.49
CA PRO A 85 -6.28 -4.78 -9.87
C PRO A 85 -7.58 -5.29 -9.28
N GLY A 86 -8.37 -4.41 -8.66
CA GLY A 86 -9.65 -4.75 -8.03
C GLY A 86 -9.54 -5.59 -6.76
N ALA A 87 -8.34 -5.84 -6.25
CA ALA A 87 -8.20 -6.46 -4.94
C ALA A 87 -8.63 -5.49 -3.84
N VAL A 88 -9.41 -5.99 -2.89
CA VAL A 88 -9.88 -5.22 -1.74
C VAL A 88 -9.06 -5.60 -0.53
N TYR A 89 -8.55 -4.59 0.14
CA TYR A 89 -7.72 -4.73 1.33
C TYR A 89 -8.46 -4.20 2.55
N ARG A 90 -8.40 -4.92 3.65
CA ARG A 90 -8.83 -4.45 4.96
C ARG A 90 -7.62 -3.83 5.65
N VAL A 91 -7.75 -2.59 6.08
CA VAL A 91 -6.64 -1.81 6.64
C VAL A 91 -7.09 -1.00 7.86
N PRO A 92 -6.21 -0.75 8.83
CA PRO A 92 -6.51 0.16 9.93
C PRO A 92 -6.60 1.60 9.42
N MET A 93 -7.53 2.36 9.98
CA MET A 93 -7.55 3.82 9.89
C MET A 93 -6.56 4.36 10.92
N LEU A 94 -5.61 5.17 10.48
CA LEU A 94 -4.56 5.72 11.33
C LEU A 94 -4.56 7.25 11.29
N LYS A 95 -3.92 7.85 12.27
CA LYS A 95 -3.52 9.26 12.20
C LYS A 95 -2.30 9.36 11.26
N LYS A 96 -2.08 10.54 10.70
CA LYS A 96 -1.02 10.78 9.69
C LYS A 96 0.37 10.28 10.10
N ASN A 97 0.67 10.23 11.38
CA ASN A 97 1.95 9.75 11.91
C ASN A 97 1.98 8.24 12.22
N GLY A 98 1.04 7.46 11.67
CA GLY A 98 0.92 6.03 11.93
C GLY A 98 0.34 5.68 13.32
N THR A 99 -0.04 6.68 14.12
CA THR A 99 -0.63 6.43 15.44
C THR A 99 -2.02 5.84 15.30
N ALA A 100 -2.32 4.79 16.07
CA ALA A 100 -3.63 4.16 16.09
C ALA A 100 -4.73 5.14 16.55
N ILE A 101 -5.88 5.06 15.89
CA ILE A 101 -7.11 5.70 16.33
C ILE A 101 -7.71 4.85 17.45
N THR A 102 -8.02 5.46 18.58
CA THR A 102 -8.56 4.79 19.78
C THR A 102 -9.97 5.25 20.12
N LYS A 103 -10.45 6.34 19.53
CA LYS A 103 -11.76 6.93 19.79
C LYS A 103 -12.41 7.37 18.48
N ALA A 104 -13.73 7.25 18.40
CA ALA A 104 -14.48 7.69 17.22
C ALA A 104 -14.29 9.18 16.89
N SER A 105 -14.06 10.02 17.89
CA SER A 105 -13.79 11.46 17.71
C SER A 105 -12.43 11.75 17.06
N GLU A 106 -11.55 10.78 16.96
CA GLU A 106 -10.24 10.89 16.29
C GLU A 106 -10.32 10.48 14.83
N VAL A 107 -11.42 9.86 14.40
CA VAL A 107 -11.63 9.47 13.00
C VAL A 107 -11.91 10.72 12.18
N HIS A 108 -11.09 10.97 11.16
CA HIS A 108 -11.30 12.13 10.32
C HIS A 108 -12.57 11.96 9.46
N ALA A 109 -13.29 13.06 9.23
CA ALA A 109 -14.57 13.07 8.50
C ALA A 109 -14.45 12.58 7.03
N THR A 110 -13.24 12.51 6.47
CA THR A 110 -12.98 11.98 5.12
C THR A 110 -13.07 10.45 5.05
N PHE A 111 -13.11 9.72 6.16
CA PHE A 111 -13.29 8.26 6.12
C PHE A 111 -14.76 7.90 5.85
N VAL A 112 -15.20 8.15 4.63
CA VAL A 112 -16.52 7.81 4.12
C VAL A 112 -16.41 6.99 2.85
N ILE A 113 -17.45 6.22 2.54
CA ILE A 113 -17.50 5.41 1.31
C ILE A 113 -17.33 6.29 0.08
N GLY A 114 -16.45 5.90 -0.83
CA GLY A 114 -16.10 6.64 -2.04
C GLY A 114 -15.00 7.69 -1.86
N ALA A 115 -14.62 8.00 -0.62
CA ALA A 115 -13.53 8.97 -0.40
C ALA A 115 -12.17 8.39 -0.77
N ARG A 116 -11.26 9.29 -1.17
CA ARG A 116 -9.86 8.98 -1.42
C ARG A 116 -9.06 9.16 -0.13
N VAL A 117 -8.19 8.19 0.16
CA VAL A 117 -7.33 8.20 1.35
C VAL A 117 -5.88 7.93 0.97
N ASN A 118 -4.97 8.39 1.79
CA ASN A 118 -3.54 8.17 1.62
C ASN A 118 -3.08 6.89 2.31
N ILE A 119 -1.91 6.42 1.93
CA ILE A 119 -1.14 5.46 2.71
C ILE A 119 -0.50 6.24 3.86
N ASP A 120 -0.60 5.74 5.09
CA ASP A 120 0.05 6.38 6.23
C ASP A 120 1.58 6.30 6.17
N ASP A 121 2.27 7.09 6.99
CA ASP A 121 3.74 7.18 6.97
C ASP A 121 4.46 5.86 7.34
N THR A 122 3.74 4.87 7.86
CA THR A 122 4.29 3.53 8.16
C THR A 122 4.03 2.49 7.07
N GLY A 123 3.21 2.82 6.07
CA GLY A 123 2.76 1.89 5.04
C GLY A 123 1.82 0.80 5.55
N LEU A 124 1.41 0.82 6.81
CA LEU A 124 0.62 -0.25 7.46
C LEU A 124 -0.89 0.00 7.46
N GLY A 125 -1.30 1.21 7.17
CA GLY A 125 -2.70 1.62 7.18
C GLY A 125 -2.96 2.79 6.26
N VAL A 126 -4.06 3.47 6.51
CA VAL A 126 -4.48 4.64 5.74
C VAL A 126 -4.74 5.81 6.64
N ASP A 127 -4.39 6.99 6.18
CA ASP A 127 -4.71 8.26 6.80
C ASP A 127 -5.63 9.12 5.92
N ALA A 128 -6.19 10.16 6.52
CA ALA A 128 -7.03 11.10 5.81
C ALA A 128 -6.18 11.88 4.78
N ALA A 129 -6.55 11.80 3.52
CA ALA A 129 -5.98 12.68 2.50
C ALA A 129 -6.33 14.13 2.84
N THR A 130 -5.33 14.95 3.15
CA THR A 130 -5.50 16.34 3.56
C THR A 130 -5.17 17.30 2.42
N GLY A 131 -6.06 18.27 2.15
CA GLY A 131 -5.88 19.32 1.16
C GLY A 131 -6.93 19.32 0.05
N ALA A 132 -7.08 20.41 -0.64
CA ALA A 132 -8.10 20.63 -1.68
C ALA A 132 -7.92 19.73 -2.95
N THR A 133 -6.76 19.11 -3.08
CA THR A 133 -6.40 18.19 -4.17
C THR A 133 -6.12 16.78 -3.67
N ALA A 134 -6.65 16.42 -2.52
CA ALA A 134 -6.41 15.15 -1.86
C ALA A 134 -6.90 13.96 -2.71
N GLN A 135 -6.08 13.55 -3.66
CA GLN A 135 -6.31 12.38 -4.49
C GLN A 135 -5.40 11.22 -4.02
N GLY A 136 -5.71 10.70 -2.83
CA GLY A 136 -5.01 9.52 -2.33
C GLY A 136 -5.08 8.34 -3.30
N PRO A 137 -4.11 7.42 -3.24
CA PRO A 137 -4.04 6.28 -4.14
C PRO A 137 -5.12 5.22 -3.88
N LEU A 138 -5.85 5.35 -2.80
CA LEU A 138 -6.82 4.37 -2.34
C LEU A 138 -8.22 4.95 -2.29
N THR A 139 -9.24 4.15 -2.62
CA THR A 139 -10.65 4.50 -2.44
C THR A 139 -11.28 3.63 -1.35
N VAL A 140 -12.01 4.27 -0.44
CA VAL A 140 -12.73 3.59 0.65
C VAL A 140 -14.00 2.96 0.10
N LEU A 141 -14.17 1.66 0.33
CA LEU A 141 -15.37 0.90 -0.06
C LEU A 141 -16.30 0.65 1.13
N ARG A 142 -15.74 0.54 2.34
CA ARG A 142 -16.49 0.28 3.56
C ARG A 142 -15.71 0.82 4.76
N VAL A 143 -16.43 1.25 5.79
CA VAL A 143 -15.87 1.73 7.06
C VAL A 143 -16.43 0.91 8.22
N ASP A 144 -15.57 0.50 9.11
CA ASP A 144 -15.90 -0.14 10.39
C ASP A 144 -15.44 0.77 11.53
N MET A 145 -16.39 1.52 12.08
CA MET A 145 -16.14 2.46 13.17
C MET A 145 -15.91 1.80 14.53
N GLN A 146 -16.28 0.52 14.68
CA GLN A 146 -16.08 -0.21 15.94
C GLN A 146 -14.62 -0.65 16.09
N ASN A 147 -14.01 -1.07 14.99
CA ASN A 147 -12.64 -1.57 14.96
C ASN A 147 -11.64 -0.58 14.34
N PHE A 148 -12.10 0.61 13.96
CA PHE A 148 -11.30 1.64 13.28
C PHE A 148 -10.56 1.09 12.05
N GLN A 149 -11.30 0.35 11.21
CA GLN A 149 -10.80 -0.26 9.99
C GLN A 149 -11.65 0.17 8.79
N CYS A 150 -11.04 0.14 7.61
CA CYS A 150 -11.78 0.30 6.37
C CYS A 150 -11.35 -0.73 5.34
N TRP A 151 -12.20 -0.91 4.35
CA TRP A 151 -11.92 -1.68 3.14
C TRP A 151 -11.60 -0.71 2.03
N VAL A 152 -10.46 -0.91 1.39
CA VAL A 152 -9.95 -0.02 0.34
C VAL A 152 -9.57 -0.81 -0.90
N VAL A 153 -9.62 -0.12 -2.04
CA VAL A 153 -9.08 -0.60 -3.31
C VAL A 153 -8.04 0.39 -3.81
N PHE A 154 -6.96 -0.12 -4.39
CA PHE A 154 -5.99 0.73 -5.07
C PHE A 154 -6.58 1.24 -6.40
N ASN A 155 -6.47 2.55 -6.63
CA ASN A 155 -7.02 3.20 -7.83
C ASN A 155 -6.15 2.97 -9.07
N THR A 156 -4.86 2.76 -8.86
CA THR A 156 -3.88 2.45 -9.90
C THR A 156 -3.23 1.10 -9.59
N CYS A 157 -2.92 0.35 -10.61
CA CYS A 157 -2.12 -0.86 -10.51
C CYS A 157 -1.01 -0.81 -11.57
N LEU A 158 0.01 -1.62 -11.39
CA LEU A 158 1.16 -1.70 -12.30
C LEU A 158 0.79 -1.85 -13.78
N LEU A 159 -0.36 -2.42 -14.09
CA LEU A 159 -0.84 -2.57 -15.47
C LEU A 159 -1.32 -1.27 -16.08
N ALA A 160 -1.59 -0.22 -15.29
CA ALA A 160 -1.97 1.10 -15.79
C ALA A 160 -0.76 1.99 -16.10
N LEU A 161 0.44 1.58 -15.73
CA LEU A 161 1.68 2.36 -15.90
C LEU A 161 2.23 2.31 -17.33
N ASN A 162 1.62 1.59 -18.24
CA ASN A 162 2.11 1.46 -19.62
C ASN A 162 1.32 2.31 -20.63
N THR A 163 0.85 3.49 -20.22
CA THR A 163 0.57 4.57 -21.16
C THR A 163 1.83 5.41 -21.34
N ASP A 164 2.93 4.77 -21.66
CA ASP A 164 4.05 5.49 -22.21
C ASP A 164 3.56 6.12 -23.51
N THR A 165 3.57 7.43 -23.52
CA THR A 165 3.59 8.22 -24.71
C THR A 165 4.70 7.69 -25.59
N VAL A 166 4.36 6.86 -26.55
CA VAL A 166 5.22 6.63 -27.71
C VAL A 166 5.42 8.01 -28.29
N ALA A 167 6.58 8.61 -28.02
CA ALA A 167 6.98 9.80 -28.71
C ALA A 167 6.94 9.46 -30.21
N SER A 168 5.99 10.05 -30.88
CA SER A 168 5.95 10.01 -32.34
C SER A 168 7.13 10.85 -32.85
N ASP A 169 8.13 10.19 -33.41
CA ASP A 169 9.15 10.81 -34.25
C ASP A 169 8.51 11.47 -35.46
#